data_cf9bfc98e585698d23b21a95a0e5f0e7
#
_entry.id   cf9bfc98e585698d23b21a95a0e5f0e7
#
_cell.length_a   1.000
_cell.length_b   1.000
_cell.length_c   1.000
_cell.angle_alpha   90.00
_cell.angle_beta   90.00
_cell.angle_gamma   90.00
#
_symmetry.space_group_name_H-M   'P 1'
#
loop_
_entity.id
_entity.type
_entity.pdbx_description
1 polymer ?
#
loop_
_entity_poly.entity_id
_entity_poly.type
_entity_poly.pdbx_seq_one_letter_code
_entity_poly.pdbx_strand_id
1 'polypeptide(L)'
;SYLLIAFVSISLVVSSIMIGIITHISVLERTKEIGILRAVGASKRDVSRVFNAETLIVGLGAGIIGIAVTLLLIIPINAILLHYTGIAGLKAALPPVGAVILVAISALLTIIAGLIPARVAARKDPVEALRSE
;
A
#
# COMPACT_ATOMS: atom_id res chain seq x y z
N SER A 1 0.67 26.26 -0.05
CA SER A 1 0.20 25.01 0.61
C SER A 1 -0.73 24.20 -0.29
N TYR A 2 -1.70 24.80 -1.01
CA TYR A 2 -2.64 24.04 -1.87
C TYR A 2 -1.97 23.29 -3.02
N LEU A 3 -0.92 23.85 -3.63
CA LEU A 3 -0.16 23.17 -4.68
C LEU A 3 0.50 21.86 -4.17
N LEU A 4 1.09 21.90 -2.98
CA LEU A 4 1.69 20.71 -2.38
C LEU A 4 0.65 19.63 -2.07
N ILE A 5 -0.52 20.03 -1.56
CA ILE A 5 -1.63 19.11 -1.32
C ILE A 5 -2.09 18.48 -2.63
N ALA A 6 -2.21 19.25 -3.71
CA ALA A 6 -2.58 18.74 -5.02
C ALA A 6 -1.57 17.71 -5.54
N PHE A 7 -0.26 18.01 -5.47
CA PHE A 7 0.79 17.07 -5.89
C PHE A 7 0.77 15.77 -5.07
N VAL A 8 0.63 15.86 -3.75
CA VAL A 8 0.53 14.68 -2.87
C VAL A 8 -0.71 13.86 -3.20
N SER A 9 -1.86 14.51 -3.43
CA SER A 9 -3.10 13.82 -3.79
C SER A 9 -2.96 13.06 -5.11
N ILE A 10 -2.38 13.68 -6.14
CA ILE A 10 -2.10 13.02 -7.42
C ILE A 10 -1.17 11.83 -7.23
N SER A 11 -0.09 11.99 -6.45
CA SER A 11 0.85 10.91 -6.15
C SER A 11 0.17 9.74 -5.45
N LEU A 12 -0.73 9.99 -4.50
CA LEU A 12 -1.50 8.95 -3.81
C LEU A 12 -2.42 8.19 -4.77
N VAL A 13 -3.09 8.89 -5.68
CA VAL A 13 -3.95 8.26 -6.69
C VAL A 13 -3.13 7.37 -7.62
N VAL A 14 -2.03 7.88 -8.16
CA VAL A 14 -1.14 7.11 -9.04
C VAL A 14 -0.57 5.89 -8.32
N SER A 15 -0.10 6.04 -7.08
CA SER A 15 0.40 4.94 -6.27
C SER A 15 -0.67 3.87 -6.01
N SER A 16 -1.92 4.28 -5.74
CA SER A 16 -3.03 3.35 -5.53
C SER A 16 -3.34 2.54 -6.80
N ILE A 17 -3.30 3.17 -7.97
CA ILE A 17 -3.47 2.50 -9.26
C ILE A 17 -2.34 1.48 -9.48
N MET A 18 -1.09 1.88 -9.23
CA MET A 18 0.07 0.99 -9.38
C MET A 18 0.00 -0.23 -8.45
N ILE A 19 -0.42 -0.04 -7.19
CA ILE A 19 -0.64 -1.15 -6.25
C ILE A 19 -1.69 -2.12 -6.82
N GLY A 20 -2.79 -1.60 -7.36
CA GLY A 20 -3.83 -2.42 -7.99
C GLY A 20 -3.31 -3.23 -9.18
N ILE A 21 -2.49 -2.63 -10.05
CA ILE A 21 -1.88 -3.30 -11.20
C ILE A 21 -0.91 -4.39 -10.74
N ILE A 22 0.01 -4.09 -9.81
CA ILE A 22 0.99 -5.05 -9.30
C ILE A 22 0.28 -6.23 -8.63
N THR A 23 -0.73 -5.97 -7.81
CA THR A 23 -1.52 -7.02 -7.17
C THR A 23 -2.25 -7.86 -8.21
N HIS A 24 -2.76 -7.26 -9.28
CA HIS A 24 -3.42 -7.99 -10.37
C HIS A 24 -2.45 -8.92 -11.11
N ILE A 25 -1.24 -8.44 -11.42
CA ILE A 25 -0.18 -9.26 -12.03
C ILE A 25 0.20 -10.41 -11.10
N SER A 26 0.38 -10.15 -9.82
CA SER A 26 0.68 -11.17 -8.80
C SER A 26 -0.38 -12.28 -8.74
N VAL A 27 -1.67 -11.92 -8.90
CA VAL A 27 -2.76 -12.89 -9.00
C VAL A 27 -2.64 -13.77 -10.25
N LEU A 28 -2.25 -13.18 -11.39
CA LEU A 28 -2.06 -13.93 -12.64
C LEU A 28 -0.91 -14.91 -12.53
N GLU A 29 0.22 -14.49 -11.95
CA GLU A 29 1.41 -15.33 -11.73
C GLU A 29 1.11 -16.51 -10.80
N ARG A 30 0.27 -16.31 -9.77
CA ARG A 30 -0.11 -17.33 -8.78
C ARG A 30 -1.40 -18.09 -9.10
N THR A 31 -1.88 -17.99 -10.35
CA THR A 31 -3.16 -18.62 -10.75
C THR A 31 -3.19 -20.12 -10.48
N LYS A 32 -2.07 -20.82 -10.72
CA LYS A 32 -1.94 -22.28 -10.48
C LYS A 32 -2.03 -22.62 -8.97
N GLU A 33 -1.37 -21.85 -8.11
CA GLU A 33 -1.44 -22.02 -6.65
C GLU A 33 -2.87 -21.81 -6.13
N ILE A 34 -3.55 -20.78 -6.63
CA ILE A 34 -4.96 -20.49 -6.32
C ILE A 34 -5.85 -21.66 -6.75
N GLY A 35 -5.59 -22.22 -7.94
CA GLY A 35 -6.28 -23.39 -8.47
C GLY A 35 -6.14 -24.59 -7.56
N ILE A 36 -4.92 -24.90 -7.10
CA ILE A 36 -4.64 -26.01 -6.17
C ILE A 36 -5.35 -25.79 -4.84
N LEU A 37 -5.25 -24.61 -4.24
CA LEU A 37 -5.94 -24.27 -2.99
C LEU A 37 -7.45 -24.50 -3.09
N ARG A 38 -8.05 -24.11 -4.21
CA ARG A 38 -9.47 -24.30 -4.46
C ARG A 38 -9.85 -25.76 -4.74
N ALA A 39 -8.99 -26.53 -5.39
CA ALA A 39 -9.20 -27.96 -5.63
C ALA A 39 -9.16 -28.76 -4.32
N VAL A 40 -8.36 -28.35 -3.33
CA VAL A 40 -8.30 -28.94 -1.98
C VAL A 40 -9.46 -28.51 -1.08
N GLY A 41 -10.32 -27.59 -1.56
CA GLY A 41 -11.56 -27.20 -0.86
C GLY A 41 -11.58 -25.79 -0.27
N ALA A 42 -10.57 -24.95 -0.54
CA ALA A 42 -10.60 -23.55 -0.11
C ALA A 42 -11.75 -22.79 -0.75
N SER A 43 -12.50 -22.03 0.07
CA SER A 43 -13.60 -21.21 -0.41
C SER A 43 -13.10 -19.96 -1.14
N LYS A 44 -13.95 -19.34 -1.97
CA LYS A 44 -13.65 -18.05 -2.61
C LYS A 44 -13.31 -16.96 -1.59
N ARG A 45 -13.93 -17.04 -0.40
CA ARG A 45 -13.68 -16.08 0.68
C ARG A 45 -12.31 -16.26 1.30
N ASP A 46 -11.81 -17.49 1.41
CA ASP A 46 -10.50 -17.77 1.97
C ASP A 46 -9.41 -17.23 1.05
N VAL A 47 -9.52 -17.46 -0.26
CA VAL A 47 -8.60 -16.89 -1.27
C VAL A 47 -8.61 -15.36 -1.18
N SER A 48 -9.79 -14.72 -1.18
CA SER A 48 -9.89 -13.26 -1.08
C SER A 48 -9.29 -12.72 0.23
N ARG A 49 -9.45 -13.43 1.35
CA ARG A 49 -8.87 -13.03 2.65
C ARG A 49 -7.34 -13.05 2.64
N VAL A 50 -6.74 -14.03 1.97
CA VAL A 50 -5.26 -14.10 1.84
C VAL A 50 -4.75 -12.87 1.10
N PHE A 51 -5.33 -12.52 -0.05
CA PHE A 51 -4.92 -11.33 -0.81
C PHE A 51 -5.20 -10.02 -0.06
N ASN A 52 -6.33 -9.93 0.66
CA ASN A 52 -6.62 -8.74 1.47
C ASN A 52 -5.65 -8.60 2.66
N ALA A 53 -5.23 -9.71 3.27
CA ALA A 53 -4.22 -9.70 4.32
C ALA A 53 -2.84 -9.27 3.76
N GLU A 54 -2.46 -9.78 2.59
CA GLU A 54 -1.23 -9.38 1.90
C GLU A 54 -1.21 -7.88 1.61
N THR A 55 -2.30 -7.33 1.04
CA THR A 55 -2.40 -5.89 0.77
C THR A 55 -2.40 -5.04 2.04
N LEU A 56 -2.99 -5.52 3.13
CA LEU A 56 -2.94 -4.84 4.42
C LEU A 56 -1.52 -4.78 4.97
N ILE A 57 -0.79 -5.90 4.92
CA ILE A 57 0.60 -5.97 5.38
C ILE A 57 1.48 -5.01 4.56
N VAL A 58 1.32 -4.99 3.24
CA VAL A 58 2.03 -4.07 2.34
C VAL A 58 1.70 -2.61 2.70
N GLY A 59 0.42 -2.28 2.89
CA GLY A 59 -0.02 -0.92 3.23
C GLY A 59 0.50 -0.44 4.58
N LEU A 60 0.47 -1.29 5.61
CA LEU A 60 1.03 -0.99 6.93
C LEU A 60 2.56 -0.85 6.85
N GLY A 61 3.24 -1.78 6.17
CA GLY A 61 4.69 -1.74 6.00
C GLY A 61 5.15 -0.48 5.27
N ALA A 62 4.50 -0.13 4.16
CA ALA A 62 4.79 1.08 3.40
C ALA A 62 4.55 2.35 4.24
N GLY A 63 3.46 2.39 5.02
CA GLY A 63 3.16 3.50 5.92
C GLY A 63 4.24 3.67 7.00
N ILE A 64 4.66 2.59 7.65
CA ILE A 64 5.71 2.60 8.68
C ILE A 64 7.05 3.03 8.08
N ILE A 65 7.44 2.48 6.92
CA ILE A 65 8.67 2.87 6.23
C ILE A 65 8.62 4.36 5.86
N GLY A 66 7.49 4.84 5.34
CA GLY A 66 7.30 6.26 5.01
C GLY A 66 7.50 7.18 6.22
N ILE A 67 6.95 6.81 7.39
CA ILE A 67 7.16 7.54 8.64
C ILE A 67 8.65 7.51 9.05
N ALA A 68 9.30 6.34 8.99
CA ALA A 68 10.70 6.19 9.33
C ALA A 68 11.60 7.09 8.44
N VAL A 69 11.38 7.08 7.14
CA VAL A 69 12.08 7.96 6.18
C VAL A 69 11.81 9.43 6.50
N THR A 70 10.57 9.80 6.80
CA THR A 70 10.22 11.18 7.17
C THR A 70 10.96 11.63 8.42
N LEU A 71 11.02 10.80 9.46
CA LEU A 71 11.75 11.12 10.69
C LEU A 71 13.26 11.28 10.44
N LEU A 72 13.85 10.44 9.58
CA LEU A 72 15.25 10.56 9.20
C LEU A 72 15.51 11.88 8.42
N LEU A 73 14.59 12.26 7.53
CA LEU A 73 14.73 13.49 6.74
C LEU A 73 14.49 14.76 7.56
N ILE A 74 13.68 14.72 8.61
CA ILE A 74 13.45 15.87 9.50
C ILE A 74 14.78 16.36 10.12
N ILE A 75 15.73 15.47 10.40
CA ILE A 75 17.01 15.83 11.00
C ILE A 75 17.82 16.81 10.11
N PRO A 76 18.19 16.44 8.87
CA PRO A 76 18.92 17.36 7.99
C PRO A 76 18.08 18.58 7.57
N ILE A 77 16.76 18.42 7.40
CA ILE A 77 15.87 19.53 7.07
C ILE A 77 15.93 20.62 8.17
N ASN A 78 15.86 20.23 9.43
CA ASN A 78 15.94 21.18 10.55
C ASN A 78 17.32 21.84 10.64
N ALA A 79 18.40 21.12 10.34
CA ALA A 79 19.73 21.68 10.30
C ALA A 79 19.85 22.75 9.18
N ILE A 80 19.31 22.47 8.00
CA ILE A 80 19.29 23.40 6.86
C ILE A 80 18.40 24.62 7.19
N LEU A 81 17.22 24.42 7.74
CA LEU A 81 16.32 25.51 8.14
C LEU A 81 17.01 26.44 9.13
N LEU A 82 17.66 25.92 10.15
CA LEU A 82 18.37 26.72 11.15
C LEU A 82 19.53 27.49 10.50
N HIS A 83 20.29 26.85 9.60
CA HIS A 83 21.44 27.47 8.94
C HIS A 83 21.04 28.67 8.04
N TYR A 84 19.96 28.51 7.25
CA TYR A 84 19.55 29.54 6.29
C TYR A 84 18.64 30.62 6.88
N THR A 85 17.80 30.29 7.86
CA THR A 85 16.84 31.26 8.42
C THR A 85 17.33 31.93 9.70
N GLY A 86 18.27 31.30 10.43
CA GLY A 86 18.73 31.77 11.75
C GLY A 86 17.63 31.73 12.83
N ILE A 87 16.42 31.22 12.55
CA ILE A 87 15.29 31.26 13.44
C ILE A 87 15.23 29.92 14.21
N ALA A 88 15.71 29.92 15.45
CA ALA A 88 15.74 28.71 16.28
C ALA A 88 14.36 28.07 16.58
N GLY A 89 13.27 28.80 16.35
CA GLY A 89 11.89 28.34 16.57
C GLY A 89 11.24 27.65 15.36
N LEU A 90 11.83 27.77 14.16
CA LEU A 90 11.28 27.18 12.93
C LEU A 90 11.80 25.75 12.79
N LYS A 91 10.94 24.77 13.08
CA LYS A 91 11.27 23.33 12.99
C LYS A 91 10.23 22.55 12.21
N ALA A 92 10.70 21.72 11.31
CA ALA A 92 9.86 20.65 10.76
C ALA A 92 9.64 19.60 11.84
N ALA A 93 8.41 19.22 12.04
CA ALA A 93 8.03 18.18 13.01
C ALA A 93 6.88 17.34 12.47
N LEU A 94 6.88 16.07 12.78
CA LEU A 94 5.77 15.15 12.47
C LEU A 94 5.03 14.87 13.79
N PRO A 95 3.78 15.37 13.95
CA PRO A 95 2.98 15.06 15.11
C PRO A 95 2.67 13.56 15.19
N PRO A 96 2.76 12.90 16.35
CA PRO A 96 2.49 11.47 16.49
C PRO A 96 1.09 11.06 15.98
N VAL A 97 0.09 11.89 16.25
CA VAL A 97 -1.28 11.68 15.78
C VAL A 97 -1.32 11.71 14.25
N GLY A 98 -0.64 12.67 13.62
CA GLY A 98 -0.51 12.75 12.16
C GLY A 98 0.16 11.51 11.57
N ALA A 99 1.23 11.01 12.20
CA ALA A 99 1.90 9.79 11.78
C ALA A 99 0.95 8.59 11.77
N VAL A 100 0.17 8.38 12.83
CA VAL A 100 -0.81 7.29 12.92
C VAL A 100 -1.88 7.42 11.84
N ILE A 101 -2.40 8.64 11.61
CA ILE A 101 -3.40 8.89 10.57
C ILE A 101 -2.83 8.55 9.18
N LEU A 102 -1.58 8.94 8.88
CA LEU A 102 -0.95 8.66 7.59
C LEU A 102 -0.76 7.15 7.36
N VAL A 103 -0.36 6.40 8.38
CA VAL A 103 -0.26 4.93 8.30
C VAL A 103 -1.65 4.31 8.07
N ALA A 104 -2.67 4.79 8.76
CA ALA A 104 -4.05 4.32 8.57
C ALA A 104 -4.56 4.62 7.14
N ILE A 105 -4.28 5.81 6.60
CA ILE A 105 -4.60 6.18 5.22
C ILE A 105 -3.87 5.26 4.24
N SER A 106 -2.57 5.00 4.44
CA SER A 106 -1.78 4.09 3.61
C SER A 106 -2.40 2.69 3.57
N ALA A 107 -2.74 2.12 4.72
CA ALA A 107 -3.38 0.82 4.82
C ALA A 107 -4.75 0.82 4.11
N LEU A 108 -5.57 1.85 4.32
CA LEU A 108 -6.89 1.97 3.71
C LEU A 108 -6.81 2.04 2.18
N LEU A 109 -5.94 2.89 1.63
CA LEU A 109 -5.74 3.04 0.19
C LEU A 109 -5.25 1.73 -0.45
N THR A 110 -4.33 1.03 0.23
CA THR A 110 -3.80 -0.24 -0.26
C THR A 110 -4.87 -1.32 -0.27
N ILE A 111 -5.71 -1.40 0.77
CA ILE A 111 -6.85 -2.33 0.81
C ILE A 111 -7.82 -2.01 -0.34
N ILE A 112 -8.20 -0.76 -0.54
CA ILE A 112 -9.12 -0.35 -1.62
C ILE A 112 -8.54 -0.74 -2.98
N ALA A 113 -7.26 -0.45 -3.23
CA ALA A 113 -6.58 -0.80 -4.47
C ALA A 113 -6.52 -2.34 -4.69
N GLY A 114 -6.36 -3.11 -3.63
CA GLY A 114 -6.30 -4.57 -3.65
C GLY A 114 -7.66 -5.28 -3.76
N LEU A 115 -8.78 -4.59 -3.48
CA LEU A 115 -10.11 -5.22 -3.48
C LEU A 115 -10.51 -5.82 -4.85
N ILE A 116 -10.21 -5.11 -5.95
CA ILE A 116 -10.54 -5.58 -7.29
C ILE A 116 -9.74 -6.83 -7.65
N PRO A 117 -8.39 -6.82 -7.59
CA PRO A 117 -7.61 -8.01 -7.89
C PRO A 117 -7.90 -9.19 -6.94
N ALA A 118 -8.14 -8.94 -5.66
CA ALA A 118 -8.53 -10.00 -4.70
C ALA A 118 -9.84 -10.69 -5.09
N ARG A 119 -10.83 -9.94 -5.60
CA ARG A 119 -12.08 -10.51 -6.11
C ARG A 119 -11.88 -11.29 -7.41
N VAL A 120 -11.00 -10.82 -8.29
CA VAL A 120 -10.64 -11.52 -9.53
C VAL A 120 -9.97 -12.85 -9.19
N ALA A 121 -9.00 -12.85 -8.27
CA ALA A 121 -8.35 -14.08 -7.77
C ALA A 121 -9.37 -15.10 -7.25
N ALA A 122 -10.29 -14.65 -6.41
CA ALA A 122 -11.32 -15.51 -5.81
C ALA A 122 -12.31 -16.11 -6.82
N ARG A 123 -12.46 -15.52 -8.01
CA ARG A 123 -13.37 -15.99 -9.08
C ARG A 123 -12.70 -16.92 -10.09
N LYS A 124 -11.39 -17.12 -10.05
CA LYS A 124 -10.68 -18.04 -10.94
C LYS A 124 -11.26 -19.44 -10.85
N ASP A 125 -11.50 -20.08 -12.00
CA ASP A 125 -11.96 -21.46 -12.05
C ASP A 125 -10.78 -22.42 -11.79
N PRO A 126 -10.91 -23.36 -10.83
CA PRO A 126 -9.85 -24.31 -10.53
C PRO A 126 -9.47 -25.17 -11.74
N VAL A 127 -10.42 -25.51 -12.59
CA VAL A 127 -10.18 -26.37 -13.78
C VAL A 127 -9.39 -25.62 -14.83
N GLU A 128 -9.73 -24.36 -15.12
CA GLU A 128 -8.97 -23.53 -16.07
C GLU A 128 -7.57 -23.19 -15.52
N ALA A 129 -7.47 -22.91 -14.21
CA ALA A 129 -6.20 -22.59 -13.56
C ALA A 129 -5.19 -23.76 -13.61
N LEU A 130 -5.66 -25.00 -13.60
CA LEU A 130 -4.81 -26.19 -13.69
C LEU A 130 -4.53 -26.63 -15.14
N ARG A 131 -5.33 -26.15 -16.11
CA ARG A 131 -5.20 -26.51 -17.54
C ARG A 131 -4.37 -25.51 -18.35
N SER A 132 -4.08 -24.33 -17.80
CA SER A 132 -3.25 -23.33 -18.46
C SER A 132 -1.76 -23.75 -18.39
N GLU A 133 -1.34 -24.56 -19.34
CA GLU A 133 0.06 -24.70 -19.77
C GLU A 133 0.31 -23.80 -20.98
#